data_835cde30d163e91517ab10fd59dca843
#
_entry.id   835cde30d163e91517ab10fd59dca843
#
_cell.length_a   1.000
_cell.length_b   1.000
_cell.length_c   1.000
_cell.angle_alpha   90.00
_cell.angle_beta   90.00
_cell.angle_gamma   90.00
#
_symmetry.space_group_name_H-M   'P 1'
#
loop_
_entity.id
_entity.type
_entity.pdbx_description
1 polymer ?
#
loop_
_entity_poly.entity_id
_entity_poly.type
_entity_poly.pdbx_seq_one_letter_code
_entity_poly.pdbx_strand_id
1 'polypeptide(L)'
;MDDSIISRSAEIARARRVKRVNAITALLSGSILSTFLLKLVHFDASEFAPLHLVAGFLAGLLYANAFEYVLHRFFLHWGEGFLVQRHGLHHDTAGAPQEPRYVNFATSPWVVVLVFTLNALPVLALELFLRMGLALGILAGFTLYFIAYEEIHWRFHLGGWLPRSLRASRHHHMLHHGGFDGRYNVFLPIFDWIFHRGAWKHGSLHQSR
;
A
#
# COMPACT_ATOMS: atom_id res chain seq x y z
N MET A 1 -25.44 -18.60 20.93
CA MET A 1 -24.74 -17.67 20.00
C MET A 1 -23.65 -18.50 19.36
N ASP A 2 -23.61 -18.55 18.04
CA ASP A 2 -22.75 -19.48 17.30
C ASP A 2 -21.25 -19.12 17.52
N ASP A 3 -20.43 -20.08 17.95
CA ASP A 3 -19.00 -19.89 18.23
C ASP A 3 -18.23 -19.36 17.03
N SER A 4 -18.70 -19.61 15.81
CA SER A 4 -18.14 -19.09 14.56
C SER A 4 -18.29 -17.57 14.44
N ILE A 5 -19.41 -17.00 14.91
CA ILE A 5 -19.68 -15.55 14.88
C ILE A 5 -18.81 -14.83 15.91
N ILE A 6 -18.67 -15.42 17.09
CA ILE A 6 -17.79 -14.87 18.15
C ILE A 6 -16.34 -14.87 17.68
N SER A 7 -15.89 -15.95 17.04
CA SER A 7 -14.55 -16.06 16.48
C SER A 7 -14.29 -14.99 15.41
N ARG A 8 -15.21 -14.77 14.45
CA ARG A 8 -15.06 -13.76 13.38
C ARG A 8 -15.01 -12.34 13.93
N SER A 9 -15.85 -11.99 14.90
CA SER A 9 -15.85 -10.66 15.50
C SER A 9 -14.55 -10.34 16.23
N ALA A 10 -13.99 -11.32 16.94
CA ALA A 10 -12.70 -11.20 17.60
C ALA A 10 -11.55 -11.00 16.60
N GLU A 11 -11.56 -11.74 15.48
CA GLU A 11 -10.57 -11.58 14.41
C GLU A 11 -10.67 -10.21 13.73
N ILE A 12 -11.86 -9.68 13.47
CA ILE A 12 -12.06 -8.32 12.96
C ILE A 12 -11.52 -7.28 13.95
N ALA A 13 -11.78 -7.45 15.25
CA ALA A 13 -11.27 -6.54 16.27
C ALA A 13 -9.72 -6.55 16.32
N ARG A 14 -9.11 -7.74 16.20
CA ARG A 14 -7.65 -7.91 16.11
C ARG A 14 -7.09 -7.24 14.87
N ALA A 15 -7.67 -7.51 13.69
CA ALA A 15 -7.24 -6.92 12.41
C ALA A 15 -7.32 -5.39 12.44
N ARG A 16 -8.38 -4.83 13.03
CA ARG A 16 -8.55 -3.39 13.23
C ARG A 16 -7.48 -2.80 14.13
N ARG A 17 -7.08 -3.52 15.20
CA ARG A 17 -5.99 -3.10 16.08
C ARG A 17 -4.67 -3.06 15.31
N VAL A 18 -4.33 -4.12 14.56
CA VAL A 18 -3.13 -4.19 13.73
C VAL A 18 -3.09 -3.03 12.73
N LYS A 19 -4.18 -2.80 12.00
CA LYS A 19 -4.28 -1.66 11.06
C LYS A 19 -4.02 -0.31 11.72
N ARG A 20 -4.57 -0.06 12.92
CA ARG A 20 -4.33 1.19 13.67
C ARG A 20 -2.86 1.33 14.08
N VAL A 21 -2.26 0.25 14.58
CA VAL A 21 -0.83 0.23 14.92
C VAL A 21 0.02 0.52 13.69
N ASN A 22 -0.28 -0.11 12.54
CA ASN A 22 0.42 0.15 11.28
C ASN A 22 0.31 1.62 10.86
N ALA A 23 -0.88 2.22 10.94
CA ALA A 23 -1.08 3.64 10.61
C ALA A 23 -0.27 4.57 11.52
N ILE A 24 -0.26 4.31 12.83
CA ILE A 24 0.55 5.08 13.80
C ILE A 24 2.04 4.90 13.49
N THR A 25 2.49 3.68 13.24
CA THR A 25 3.89 3.37 12.89
C THR A 25 4.28 4.08 11.59
N ALA A 26 3.42 4.10 10.59
CA ALA A 26 3.66 4.81 9.33
C ALA A 26 3.83 6.33 9.56
N LEU A 27 2.94 6.94 10.34
CA LEU A 27 3.05 8.36 10.72
C LEU A 27 4.36 8.66 11.45
N LEU A 28 4.70 7.83 12.44
CA LEU A 28 5.95 8.00 13.20
C LEU A 28 7.18 7.81 12.31
N SER A 29 7.20 6.77 11.48
CA SER A 29 8.31 6.51 10.55
C SER A 29 8.49 7.64 9.55
N GLY A 30 7.40 8.10 8.92
CA GLY A 30 7.42 9.23 8.01
C GLY A 30 7.93 10.52 8.69
N SER A 31 7.47 10.80 9.91
CA SER A 31 7.89 11.98 10.68
C SER A 31 9.36 11.91 11.08
N ILE A 32 9.84 10.77 11.56
CA ILE A 32 11.25 10.56 11.95
C ILE A 32 12.16 10.71 10.72
N LEU A 33 11.81 10.09 9.60
CA LEU A 33 12.58 10.17 8.36
C LEU A 33 12.60 11.60 7.80
N SER A 34 11.47 12.30 7.85
CA SER A 34 11.39 13.72 7.47
C SER A 34 12.27 14.60 8.37
N THR A 35 12.24 14.37 9.67
CA THR A 35 13.10 15.13 10.63
C THR A 35 14.58 14.82 10.40
N PHE A 36 14.92 13.54 10.12
CA PHE A 36 16.28 13.16 9.80
C PHE A 36 16.76 13.82 8.51
N LEU A 37 15.92 13.82 7.48
CA LEU A 37 16.20 14.50 6.21
C LEU A 37 16.46 16.00 6.39
N LEU A 38 15.61 16.69 7.16
CA LEU A 38 15.78 18.12 7.47
C LEU A 38 17.11 18.43 8.15
N LYS A 39 17.61 17.52 8.99
CA LYS A 39 18.91 17.68 9.65
C LYS A 39 20.09 17.37 8.75
N LEU A 40 19.92 16.40 7.83
CA LEU A 40 21.01 15.93 6.97
C LEU A 40 21.22 16.84 5.75
N VAL A 41 20.13 17.30 5.17
CA VAL A 41 20.17 18.24 4.04
C VAL A 41 19.93 19.62 4.63
N HIS A 42 20.96 20.45 4.71
CA HIS A 42 20.82 21.84 5.14
C HIS A 42 20.02 22.60 4.07
N PHE A 43 18.70 22.55 4.22
CA PHE A 43 17.78 23.22 3.29
C PHE A 43 17.91 24.74 3.44
N ASP A 44 18.04 25.44 2.32
CA ASP A 44 17.80 26.88 2.27
C ASP A 44 16.29 27.16 2.42
N ALA A 45 15.92 28.26 3.03
CA ALA A 45 14.51 28.64 3.23
C ALA A 45 13.74 28.74 1.90
N SER A 46 14.41 29.05 0.80
CA SER A 46 13.85 29.05 -0.56
C SER A 46 13.41 27.67 -1.06
N GLU A 47 14.02 26.58 -0.55
CA GLU A 47 13.69 25.19 -0.93
C GLU A 47 12.39 24.72 -0.29
N PHE A 48 11.86 25.44 0.71
CA PHE A 48 10.53 25.20 1.30
C PHE A 48 9.38 25.90 0.57
N ALA A 49 9.59 26.35 -0.66
CA ALA A 49 8.50 26.93 -1.42
C ALA A 49 7.30 25.97 -1.44
N PRO A 50 6.07 26.44 -1.15
CA PRO A 50 4.88 25.60 -1.13
C PRO A 50 4.72 24.75 -2.39
N LEU A 51 5.20 25.24 -3.51
CA LEU A 51 5.19 24.52 -4.79
C LEU A 51 6.03 23.23 -4.73
N HIS A 52 7.24 23.27 -4.15
CA HIS A 52 8.09 22.07 -3.99
C HIS A 52 7.44 21.03 -3.09
N LEU A 53 6.82 21.46 -2.00
CA LEU A 53 6.10 20.54 -1.09
C LEU A 53 4.91 19.89 -1.81
N VAL A 54 4.11 20.65 -2.56
CA VAL A 54 2.97 20.13 -3.33
C VAL A 54 3.44 19.21 -4.45
N ALA A 55 4.43 19.62 -5.23
CA ALA A 55 5.00 18.79 -6.30
C ALA A 55 5.58 17.49 -5.75
N GLY A 56 6.35 17.58 -4.66
CA GLY A 56 6.89 16.42 -3.95
C GLY A 56 5.78 15.50 -3.42
N PHE A 57 4.72 16.06 -2.84
CA PHE A 57 3.58 15.29 -2.35
C PHE A 57 2.90 14.48 -3.47
N LEU A 58 2.62 15.11 -4.61
CA LEU A 58 2.04 14.44 -5.77
C LEU A 58 2.99 13.36 -6.34
N ALA A 59 4.29 13.66 -6.42
CA ALA A 59 5.31 12.69 -6.79
C ALA A 59 5.36 11.52 -5.79
N GLY A 60 5.20 11.79 -4.50
CA GLY A 60 5.16 10.79 -3.44
C GLY A 60 3.96 9.84 -3.53
N LEU A 61 2.79 10.37 -3.89
CA LEU A 61 1.60 9.53 -4.17
C LEU A 61 1.84 8.59 -5.36
N LEU A 62 2.42 9.12 -6.44
CA LEU A 62 2.74 8.32 -7.63
C LEU A 62 3.84 7.29 -7.34
N TYR A 63 4.88 7.68 -6.61
CA TYR A 63 5.95 6.78 -6.17
C TYR A 63 5.41 5.62 -5.31
N ALA A 64 4.54 5.92 -4.34
CA ALA A 64 3.93 4.91 -3.50
C ALA A 64 3.03 3.93 -4.31
N ASN A 65 2.30 4.44 -5.31
CA ASN A 65 1.51 3.61 -6.22
C ASN A 65 2.39 2.71 -7.11
N ALA A 66 3.55 3.24 -7.58
CA ALA A 66 4.55 2.44 -8.30
C ALA A 66 5.14 1.36 -7.40
N PHE A 67 5.52 1.71 -6.17
CA PHE A 67 6.03 0.76 -5.18
C PHE A 67 5.02 -0.35 -4.87
N GLU A 68 3.74 0.00 -4.66
CA GLU A 68 2.66 -0.97 -4.47
C GLU A 68 2.60 -1.95 -5.64
N TYR A 69 2.59 -1.47 -6.88
CA TYR A 69 2.56 -2.30 -8.07
C TYR A 69 3.75 -3.26 -8.14
N VAL A 70 4.98 -2.74 -7.94
CA VAL A 70 6.21 -3.54 -7.98
C VAL A 70 6.20 -4.59 -6.86
N LEU A 71 5.89 -4.18 -5.64
CA LEU A 71 5.82 -5.08 -4.49
C LEU A 71 4.78 -6.18 -4.72
N HIS A 72 3.57 -5.81 -5.09
CA HIS A 72 2.47 -6.74 -5.28
C HIS A 72 2.77 -7.73 -6.40
N ARG A 73 3.18 -7.24 -7.57
CA ARG A 73 3.45 -8.08 -8.74
C ARG A 73 4.64 -9.00 -8.55
N PHE A 74 5.78 -8.46 -8.09
CA PHE A 74 7.06 -9.17 -8.14
C PHE A 74 7.45 -9.85 -6.83
N PHE A 75 6.98 -9.33 -5.68
CA PHE A 75 7.38 -9.87 -4.38
C PHE A 75 6.27 -10.63 -3.67
N LEU A 76 5.00 -10.38 -4.02
CA LEU A 76 3.87 -11.10 -3.41
C LEU A 76 3.34 -12.22 -4.28
N HIS A 77 3.52 -12.17 -5.62
CA HIS A 77 3.04 -13.18 -6.55
C HIS A 77 4.12 -14.05 -7.17
N TRP A 78 5.38 -13.61 -7.18
CA TRP A 78 6.45 -14.35 -7.84
C TRP A 78 7.46 -14.92 -6.84
N GLY A 79 7.86 -16.16 -7.09
CA GLY A 79 8.87 -16.85 -6.29
C GLY A 79 8.30 -17.62 -5.12
N GLU A 80 9.15 -17.85 -4.13
CA GLU A 80 8.84 -18.60 -2.91
C GLU A 80 9.25 -17.76 -1.70
N GLY A 81 8.66 -18.04 -0.55
CA GLY A 81 9.03 -17.39 0.69
C GLY A 81 7.85 -16.83 1.47
N PHE A 82 8.15 -16.22 2.61
CA PHE A 82 7.16 -15.78 3.58
C PHE A 82 6.13 -14.78 3.00
N LEU A 83 6.58 -13.84 2.17
CA LEU A 83 5.69 -12.82 1.58
C LEU A 83 4.68 -13.46 0.63
N VAL A 84 5.15 -14.34 -0.26
CA VAL A 84 4.29 -15.05 -1.24
C VAL A 84 3.31 -15.95 -0.53
N GLN A 85 3.76 -16.76 0.45
CA GLN A 85 2.89 -17.64 1.23
C GLN A 85 1.81 -16.86 1.98
N ARG A 86 2.19 -15.75 2.61
CA ARG A 86 1.22 -14.93 3.32
C ARG A 86 0.22 -14.25 2.40
N HIS A 87 0.65 -13.79 1.25
CA HIS A 87 -0.24 -13.21 0.25
C HIS A 87 -1.16 -14.28 -0.37
N GLY A 88 -0.66 -15.50 -0.59
CA GLY A 88 -1.47 -16.65 -0.97
C GLY A 88 -2.60 -16.92 0.04
N LEU A 89 -2.28 -16.93 1.34
CA LEU A 89 -3.30 -17.05 2.40
C LEU A 89 -4.33 -15.91 2.36
N HIS A 90 -3.91 -14.69 2.00
CA HIS A 90 -4.83 -13.57 1.81
C HIS A 90 -5.80 -13.83 0.65
N HIS A 91 -5.33 -14.36 -0.48
CA HIS A 91 -6.17 -14.77 -1.59
C HIS A 91 -7.11 -15.93 -1.23
N ASP A 92 -6.58 -16.99 -0.64
CA ASP A 92 -7.32 -18.22 -0.32
C ASP A 92 -8.43 -17.99 0.73
N THR A 93 -8.27 -16.99 1.59
CA THR A 93 -9.24 -16.69 2.66
C THR A 93 -10.21 -15.57 2.31
N ALA A 94 -10.12 -14.97 1.13
CA ALA A 94 -11.05 -13.91 0.71
C ALA A 94 -12.51 -14.40 0.77
N GLY A 95 -13.36 -13.67 1.49
CA GLY A 95 -14.75 -14.05 1.75
C GLY A 95 -14.96 -15.13 2.82
N ALA A 96 -13.91 -15.81 3.28
CA ALA A 96 -13.99 -16.83 4.34
C ALA A 96 -14.03 -16.22 5.75
N PRO A 97 -14.46 -16.97 6.78
CA PRO A 97 -14.43 -16.48 8.18
C PRO A 97 -13.05 -16.02 8.67
N GLN A 98 -11.97 -16.60 8.14
CA GLN A 98 -10.58 -16.32 8.50
C GLN A 98 -9.98 -15.11 7.79
N GLU A 99 -10.64 -14.56 6.77
CA GLU A 99 -10.19 -13.40 6.00
C GLU A 99 -9.59 -12.26 6.84
N PRO A 100 -10.18 -11.86 8.01
CA PRO A 100 -9.64 -10.77 8.81
C PRO A 100 -8.21 -10.99 9.32
N ARG A 101 -7.73 -12.24 9.41
CA ARG A 101 -6.35 -12.55 9.83
C ARG A 101 -5.30 -12.14 8.82
N TYR A 102 -5.67 -12.08 7.54
CA TYR A 102 -4.75 -11.94 6.41
C TYR A 102 -4.97 -10.67 5.60
N VAL A 103 -5.98 -9.85 5.95
CA VAL A 103 -6.33 -8.63 5.20
C VAL A 103 -5.31 -7.50 5.32
N ASN A 104 -4.61 -7.37 6.46
CA ASN A 104 -3.61 -6.32 6.65
C ASN A 104 -2.33 -6.69 5.90
N PHE A 105 -1.78 -5.73 5.15
CA PHE A 105 -0.51 -5.90 4.46
C PHE A 105 0.63 -6.21 5.46
N ALA A 106 0.82 -5.32 6.42
CA ALA A 106 1.83 -5.51 7.45
C ALA A 106 1.24 -6.26 8.65
N THR A 107 1.91 -7.34 9.04
CA THR A 107 1.52 -8.15 10.22
C THR A 107 2.13 -7.65 11.50
N SER A 108 3.18 -6.84 11.39
CA SER A 108 3.99 -6.32 12.47
C SER A 108 4.41 -4.89 12.16
N PRO A 109 4.50 -4.02 13.18
CA PRO A 109 5.01 -2.65 13.02
C PRO A 109 6.41 -2.60 12.37
N TRP A 110 7.25 -3.62 12.62
CA TRP A 110 8.60 -3.70 12.04
C TRP A 110 8.59 -3.81 10.52
N VAL A 111 7.58 -4.46 9.94
CA VAL A 111 7.41 -4.50 8.47
C VAL A 111 7.14 -3.10 7.94
N VAL A 112 6.33 -2.31 8.64
CA VAL A 112 6.07 -0.91 8.27
C VAL A 112 7.35 -0.09 8.35
N VAL A 113 8.11 -0.20 9.46
CA VAL A 113 9.41 0.49 9.62
C VAL A 113 10.35 0.12 8.47
N LEU A 114 10.46 -1.16 8.15
CA LEU A 114 11.31 -1.64 7.05
C LEU A 114 10.88 -1.05 5.70
N VAL A 115 9.59 -1.09 5.38
CA VAL A 115 9.04 -0.51 4.14
C VAL A 115 9.38 0.97 4.05
N PHE A 116 9.17 1.74 5.11
CA PHE A 116 9.47 3.16 5.14
C PHE A 116 10.97 3.43 5.00
N THR A 117 11.81 2.69 5.70
CA THR A 117 13.27 2.83 5.60
C THR A 117 13.77 2.56 4.19
N LEU A 118 13.36 1.43 3.59
CA LEU A 118 13.79 1.07 2.24
C LEU A 118 13.32 2.08 1.18
N ASN A 119 12.12 2.63 1.33
CA ASN A 119 11.58 3.61 0.39
C ASN A 119 12.15 5.03 0.63
N ALA A 120 12.58 5.35 1.84
CA ALA A 120 13.24 6.63 2.11
C ALA A 120 14.67 6.70 1.54
N LEU A 121 15.38 5.57 1.40
CA LEU A 121 16.75 5.55 0.89
C LEU A 121 16.90 6.17 -0.50
N PRO A 122 16.14 5.77 -1.54
CA PRO A 122 16.24 6.41 -2.86
C PRO A 122 15.79 7.87 -2.84
N VAL A 123 14.79 8.22 -2.03
CA VAL A 123 14.32 9.61 -1.88
C VAL A 123 15.42 10.48 -1.29
N LEU A 124 16.09 9.99 -0.23
CA LEU A 124 17.23 10.68 0.39
C LEU A 124 18.40 10.80 -0.56
N ALA A 125 18.75 9.73 -1.28
CA ALA A 125 19.82 9.76 -2.27
C ALA A 125 19.55 10.81 -3.35
N LEU A 126 18.36 10.82 -3.93
CA LEU A 126 17.96 11.81 -4.93
C LEU A 126 18.06 13.24 -4.39
N GLU A 127 17.61 13.49 -3.16
CA GLU A 127 17.68 14.81 -2.55
C GLU A 127 19.11 15.26 -2.32
N LEU A 128 19.99 14.37 -1.83
CA LEU A 128 21.41 14.68 -1.61
C LEU A 128 22.15 15.00 -2.89
N PHE A 129 21.82 14.30 -4.00
CA PHE A 129 22.51 14.50 -5.29
C PHE A 129 21.90 15.62 -6.13
N LEU A 130 20.58 15.75 -6.16
CA LEU A 130 19.90 16.66 -7.07
C LEU A 130 19.39 17.95 -6.40
N ARG A 131 19.28 17.97 -5.05
CA ARG A 131 18.80 19.10 -4.24
C ARG A 131 17.52 19.74 -4.79
N MET A 132 16.52 18.88 -5.08
CA MET A 132 15.28 19.33 -5.71
C MET A 132 14.26 19.93 -4.75
N GLY A 133 14.49 19.83 -3.43
CA GLY A 133 13.56 20.29 -2.39
C GLY A 133 12.24 19.49 -2.33
N LEU A 134 12.17 18.31 -2.96
CA LEU A 134 10.94 17.52 -3.10
C LEU A 134 10.77 16.44 -2.03
N ALA A 135 11.86 16.03 -1.38
CA ALA A 135 11.89 14.82 -0.55
C ALA A 135 10.89 14.83 0.62
N LEU A 136 10.69 15.98 1.28
CA LEU A 136 9.68 16.11 2.35
C LEU A 136 8.27 15.85 1.83
N GLY A 137 7.93 16.43 0.69
CA GLY A 137 6.66 16.20 0.03
C GLY A 137 6.50 14.72 -0.35
N ILE A 138 7.55 14.11 -0.92
CA ILE A 138 7.53 12.70 -1.32
C ILE A 138 7.27 11.79 -0.10
N LEU A 139 7.97 11.99 1.01
CA LEU A 139 7.75 11.21 2.23
C LEU A 139 6.35 11.41 2.80
N ALA A 140 5.81 12.63 2.77
CA ALA A 140 4.44 12.92 3.19
C ALA A 140 3.41 12.21 2.30
N GLY A 141 3.57 12.30 0.97
CA GLY A 141 2.71 11.61 0.00
C GLY A 141 2.74 10.10 0.15
N PHE A 142 3.94 9.51 0.30
CA PHE A 142 4.11 8.08 0.55
C PHE A 142 3.42 7.65 1.86
N THR A 143 3.58 8.43 2.93
CA THR A 143 2.95 8.15 4.23
C THR A 143 1.44 8.15 4.12
N LEU A 144 0.86 9.18 3.49
CA LEU A 144 -0.59 9.26 3.31
C LEU A 144 -1.11 8.12 2.44
N TYR A 145 -0.39 7.81 1.35
CA TYR A 145 -0.76 6.70 0.47
C TYR A 145 -0.79 5.37 1.22
N PHE A 146 0.23 5.06 2.00
CA PHE A 146 0.30 3.81 2.77
C PHE A 146 -0.88 3.67 3.74
N ILE A 147 -1.21 4.74 4.45
CA ILE A 147 -2.35 4.73 5.40
C ILE A 147 -3.67 4.57 4.66
N ALA A 148 -3.85 5.28 3.54
CA ALA A 148 -5.04 5.17 2.70
C ALA A 148 -5.16 3.77 2.09
N TYR A 149 -4.05 3.19 1.61
CA TYR A 149 -3.99 1.83 1.09
C TYR A 149 -4.49 0.80 2.09
N GLU A 150 -3.95 0.78 3.31
CA GLU A 150 -4.36 -0.15 4.38
C GLU A 150 -5.86 0.01 4.73
N GLU A 151 -6.35 1.26 4.78
CA GLU A 151 -7.76 1.53 5.10
C GLU A 151 -8.70 1.11 3.96
N ILE A 152 -8.35 1.42 2.71
CA ILE A 152 -9.18 1.14 1.54
C ILE A 152 -9.19 -0.36 1.25
N HIS A 153 -8.03 -1.01 1.30
CA HIS A 153 -7.90 -2.45 1.14
C HIS A 153 -8.72 -3.21 2.18
N TRP A 154 -8.61 -2.80 3.44
CA TRP A 154 -9.43 -3.35 4.54
C TRP A 154 -10.93 -3.24 4.26
N ARG A 155 -11.40 -2.09 3.70
CA ARG A 155 -12.81 -1.89 3.35
C ARG A 155 -13.23 -2.68 2.12
N PHE A 156 -12.35 -2.94 1.19
CA PHE A 156 -12.64 -3.79 0.03
C PHE A 156 -13.01 -5.21 0.46
N HIS A 157 -12.34 -5.74 1.45
CA HIS A 157 -12.53 -7.08 1.98
C HIS A 157 -13.62 -7.17 3.07
N LEU A 158 -13.48 -6.40 4.11
CA LEU A 158 -14.32 -6.55 5.31
C LEU A 158 -15.53 -5.60 5.33
N GLY A 159 -15.68 -4.78 4.31
CA GLY A 159 -16.82 -3.88 4.18
C GLY A 159 -16.64 -2.55 4.95
N GLY A 160 -17.70 -1.76 4.95
CA GLY A 160 -17.74 -0.42 5.51
C GLY A 160 -18.07 0.63 4.45
N TRP A 161 -18.18 1.89 4.87
CA TRP A 161 -18.45 2.98 3.94
C TRP A 161 -17.29 3.16 2.96
N LEU A 162 -17.62 3.24 1.67
CA LEU A 162 -16.66 3.42 0.58
C LEU A 162 -17.18 4.49 -0.38
N PRO A 163 -16.39 5.52 -0.73
CA PRO A 163 -16.75 6.49 -1.75
C PRO A 163 -17.16 5.81 -3.06
N ARG A 164 -18.15 6.38 -3.76
CA ARG A 164 -18.60 5.81 -5.05
C ARG A 164 -17.49 5.68 -6.09
N SER A 165 -16.54 6.63 -6.09
CA SER A 165 -15.35 6.61 -6.96
C SER A 165 -14.46 5.39 -6.77
N LEU A 166 -14.46 4.77 -5.58
CA LEU A 166 -13.63 3.59 -5.28
C LEU A 166 -14.36 2.25 -5.54
N ARG A 167 -15.61 2.26 -6.01
CA ARG A 167 -16.33 1.01 -6.33
C ARG A 167 -15.70 0.26 -7.50
N ALA A 168 -15.25 1.00 -8.52
CA ALA A 168 -14.55 0.41 -9.66
C ALA A 168 -13.20 -0.20 -9.22
N SER A 169 -12.46 0.48 -8.35
CA SER A 169 -11.20 -0.02 -7.78
C SER A 169 -11.43 -1.28 -6.94
N ARG A 170 -12.50 -1.29 -6.13
CA ARG A 170 -12.88 -2.51 -5.40
C ARG A 170 -13.16 -3.67 -6.34
N HIS A 171 -13.95 -3.45 -7.39
CA HIS A 171 -14.24 -4.48 -8.38
C HIS A 171 -12.95 -4.98 -9.05
N HIS A 172 -12.06 -4.07 -9.45
CA HIS A 172 -10.74 -4.38 -10.01
C HIS A 172 -9.93 -5.28 -9.09
N HIS A 173 -9.84 -4.92 -7.81
CA HIS A 173 -9.11 -5.72 -6.80
C HIS A 173 -9.76 -7.08 -6.55
N MET A 174 -11.09 -7.16 -6.47
CA MET A 174 -11.78 -8.45 -6.27
C MET A 174 -11.67 -9.37 -7.48
N LEU A 175 -11.54 -8.83 -8.70
CA LEU A 175 -11.20 -9.64 -9.87
C LEU A 175 -9.79 -10.24 -9.75
N HIS A 176 -8.83 -9.50 -9.20
CA HIS A 176 -7.49 -10.01 -8.90
C HIS A 176 -7.57 -11.24 -7.97
N HIS A 177 -8.37 -11.18 -6.90
CA HIS A 177 -8.65 -12.34 -6.05
C HIS A 177 -9.33 -13.51 -6.79
N GLY A 178 -10.04 -13.24 -7.86
CA GLY A 178 -10.64 -14.23 -8.75
C GLY A 178 -9.66 -14.88 -9.74
N GLY A 179 -8.36 -14.61 -9.64
CA GLY A 179 -7.32 -15.18 -10.52
C GLY A 179 -7.14 -14.45 -11.85
N PHE A 180 -7.61 -13.22 -11.97
CA PHE A 180 -7.38 -12.39 -13.16
C PHE A 180 -6.06 -11.61 -13.06
N ASP A 181 -5.10 -11.97 -13.90
CA ASP A 181 -3.80 -11.30 -13.97
C ASP A 181 -3.87 -9.81 -14.36
N GLY A 182 -2.80 -9.08 -14.05
CA GLY A 182 -2.64 -7.69 -14.48
C GLY A 182 -3.38 -6.66 -13.63
N ARG A 183 -3.75 -7.01 -12.38
CA ARG A 183 -4.51 -6.17 -11.44
C ARG A 183 -3.81 -6.08 -10.09
N TYR A 184 -2.62 -5.50 -10.08
CA TYR A 184 -1.75 -5.48 -8.90
C TYR A 184 -1.90 -4.23 -8.03
N ASN A 185 -2.35 -3.09 -8.61
CA ASN A 185 -2.71 -1.94 -7.80
C ASN A 185 -4.08 -2.12 -7.13
N VAL A 186 -4.16 -1.87 -5.84
CA VAL A 186 -5.38 -2.08 -5.05
C VAL A 186 -6.41 -0.99 -5.30
N PHE A 187 -6.06 0.30 -5.10
CA PHE A 187 -7.08 1.32 -5.19
C PHE A 187 -6.92 2.34 -6.33
N LEU A 188 -5.71 2.57 -6.82
CA LEU A 188 -5.45 3.42 -8.00
C LEU A 188 -4.69 2.59 -9.05
N PRO A 189 -5.36 2.01 -10.04
CA PRO A 189 -4.76 1.05 -10.97
C PRO A 189 -3.93 1.73 -12.09
N ILE A 190 -3.09 2.72 -11.71
CA ILE A 190 -2.33 3.54 -12.66
C ILE A 190 -1.31 2.67 -13.41
N PHE A 191 -0.51 1.92 -12.68
CA PHE A 191 0.54 1.08 -13.28
C PHE A 191 -0.03 -0.18 -13.95
N ASP A 192 -1.17 -0.69 -13.48
CA ASP A 192 -1.91 -1.72 -14.21
C ASP A 192 -2.34 -1.22 -15.58
N TRP A 193 -2.87 0.00 -15.68
CA TRP A 193 -3.25 0.58 -16.99
C TRP A 193 -2.06 0.83 -17.91
N ILE A 194 -0.92 1.18 -17.35
CA ILE A 194 0.29 1.41 -18.14
C ILE A 194 0.83 0.11 -18.70
N PHE A 195 0.93 -0.94 -17.87
CA PHE A 195 1.65 -2.16 -18.23
C PHE A 195 0.73 -3.29 -18.71
N HIS A 196 -0.58 -3.25 -18.42
CA HIS A 196 -1.52 -4.34 -18.73
C HIS A 196 -2.74 -3.91 -19.56
N ARG A 197 -2.59 -2.91 -20.42
CA ARG A 197 -3.68 -2.39 -21.29
C ARG A 197 -4.42 -3.47 -22.10
N GLY A 198 -3.76 -4.58 -22.45
CA GLY A 198 -4.33 -5.70 -23.18
C GLY A 198 -5.21 -6.63 -22.33
N ALA A 199 -4.91 -6.82 -21.07
CA ALA A 199 -5.62 -7.72 -20.17
C ALA A 199 -7.08 -7.27 -19.86
N TRP A 200 -7.39 -5.99 -20.10
CA TRP A 200 -8.72 -5.41 -19.88
C TRP A 200 -9.71 -5.74 -21.02
N LYS A 201 -9.21 -6.03 -22.22
CA LYS A 201 -10.04 -6.26 -23.42
C LYS A 201 -10.48 -7.72 -23.57
N HIS A 202 -9.78 -8.64 -22.94
CA HIS A 202 -10.09 -10.06 -22.99
C HIS A 202 -10.25 -10.59 -21.57
N GLY A 203 -11.48 -10.92 -21.19
CA GLY A 203 -11.77 -11.73 -20.01
C GLY A 203 -11.26 -13.17 -20.20
N SER A 204 -10.00 -13.32 -20.59
CA SER A 204 -9.36 -14.61 -20.73
C SER A 204 -9.05 -15.14 -19.33
N LEU A 205 -9.81 -16.13 -18.95
CA LEU A 205 -9.54 -17.05 -17.86
C LEU A 205 -8.20 -17.77 -18.13
N HIS A 206 -7.08 -17.15 -17.74
CA HIS A 206 -5.86 -17.91 -17.53
C HIS A 206 -5.83 -18.29 -16.06
N GLN A 207 -6.43 -19.42 -15.73
CA GLN A 207 -6.13 -20.17 -14.52
C GLN A 207 -4.67 -20.63 -14.65
N SER A 208 -3.75 -19.91 -13.99
CA SER A 208 -2.44 -20.46 -13.68
C SER A 208 -2.64 -21.46 -12.52
N ARG A 209 -2.45 -22.72 -12.82
CA ARG A 209 -2.34 -23.82 -11.85
C ARG A 209 -1.09 -23.67 -11.02
#